data_a088d326ed5f7616ea53bd0c92fc6c89
#
_entry.id   a088d326ed5f7616ea53bd0c92fc6c89
#
_cell.length_a   1.000
_cell.length_b   1.000
_cell.length_c   1.000
_cell.angle_alpha   90.00
_cell.angle_beta   90.00
_cell.angle_gamma   90.00
#
_symmetry.space_group_name_H-M   'P 1'
#
loop_
_entity.id
_entity.type
_entity.pdbx_description
1 polymer ?
#
loop_
_entity_poly.entity_id
_entity_poly.type
_entity_poly.pdbx_seq_one_letter_code
_entity_poly.pdbx_strand_id
1 'polypeptide(L)'
;MGRVTQDMQLVKWFDELGIEDVPLVGGKNASLGKMYRELASKGVKVPNGFAVTAEAYRLFLKEAKLDATIRLILKDLDTHDLANLQQRGKQVRQAILGATLPLELAGAITDAYDRLSKGLPEPADVAVRSSATAEDLPDASFAGQQETYLNVQGHLSLLEHCKRCFASLFTDRAIAYRVEKGFDHQKIALSIGVQRMVRSDLAAAGVMFSIDTETGFRDAVLINASYGLGETVVQGSVNPDEYYVFKPTLTQGYRPILQKLLVSKEFKLIYDVGGSKMVKNVPVPPDDRARFAITDDEILTLTRSSSGFSSSRASIASHSTPTR
;
A
#
# COMPACT_ATOMS: atom_id res chain seq x y z
N MET A 1 -17.17 -11.64 -39.50
CA MET A 1 -16.17 -10.73 -38.91
C MET A 1 -16.25 -10.92 -37.38
N GLY A 2 -15.43 -11.80 -36.83
CA GLY A 2 -15.38 -12.07 -35.40
C GLY A 2 -14.75 -10.89 -34.69
N ARG A 3 -15.47 -10.29 -33.74
CA ARG A 3 -14.86 -9.42 -32.73
C ARG A 3 -13.91 -10.30 -31.93
N VAL A 4 -12.63 -10.05 -32.06
CA VAL A 4 -11.64 -10.49 -31.07
C VAL A 4 -12.03 -9.76 -29.78
N THR A 5 -12.73 -10.43 -28.89
CA THR A 5 -12.85 -10.00 -27.50
C THR A 5 -11.44 -10.07 -26.96
N GLN A 6 -10.79 -8.91 -26.83
CA GLN A 6 -9.57 -8.79 -26.05
C GLN A 6 -9.94 -9.27 -24.64
N ASP A 7 -9.39 -10.40 -24.19
CA ASP A 7 -9.61 -10.92 -22.84
C ASP A 7 -9.26 -9.81 -21.86
N MET A 8 -10.28 -9.21 -21.23
CA MET A 8 -10.09 -8.20 -20.20
C MET A 8 -9.41 -8.83 -19.00
N GLN A 9 -8.22 -8.38 -18.70
CA GLN A 9 -7.45 -8.89 -17.59
C GLN A 9 -7.86 -8.19 -16.29
N LEU A 10 -8.86 -8.75 -15.59
CA LEU A 10 -9.43 -8.13 -14.37
C LEU A 10 -8.49 -8.19 -13.18
N VAL A 11 -7.62 -9.20 -13.10
CA VAL A 11 -6.64 -9.41 -12.03
C VAL A 11 -5.29 -9.78 -12.65
N LYS A 12 -4.20 -9.22 -12.08
CA LYS A 12 -2.81 -9.60 -12.39
C LYS A 12 -2.04 -9.87 -11.10
N TRP A 13 -1.22 -10.92 -11.08
CA TRP A 13 -0.36 -11.24 -9.95
C TRP A 13 0.90 -10.36 -9.92
N PHE A 14 1.48 -10.13 -8.72
CA PHE A 14 2.68 -9.30 -8.61
C PHE A 14 3.89 -9.89 -9.36
N ASP A 15 3.99 -11.21 -9.50
CA ASP A 15 5.02 -11.87 -10.29
C ASP A 15 4.86 -11.65 -11.81
N GLU A 16 3.69 -11.24 -12.26
CA GLU A 16 3.38 -10.92 -13.66
C GLU A 16 3.53 -9.41 -13.99
N LEU A 17 3.71 -8.56 -12.95
CA LEU A 17 3.74 -7.11 -13.13
C LEU A 17 5.14 -6.56 -13.37
N GLY A 18 5.22 -5.55 -14.24
CA GLY A 18 6.38 -4.73 -14.47
C GLY A 18 6.07 -3.24 -14.41
N ILE A 19 7.09 -2.41 -14.57
CA ILE A 19 6.92 -0.96 -14.59
C ILE A 19 6.13 -0.49 -15.83
N GLU A 20 6.14 -1.27 -16.87
CA GLU A 20 5.36 -1.10 -18.10
C GLU A 20 3.85 -1.22 -17.87
N ASP A 21 3.43 -1.88 -16.79
CA ASP A 21 2.02 -2.08 -16.45
C ASP A 21 1.39 -0.88 -15.69
N VAL A 22 2.13 0.22 -15.46
CA VAL A 22 1.59 1.42 -14.76
C VAL A 22 0.23 1.87 -15.30
N PRO A 23 -0.03 1.91 -16.63
CA PRO A 23 -1.34 2.30 -17.16
C PRO A 23 -2.47 1.35 -16.77
N LEU A 24 -2.16 0.10 -16.44
CA LEU A 24 -3.12 -0.94 -16.09
C LEU A 24 -3.30 -1.09 -14.58
N VAL A 25 -2.22 -0.97 -13.80
CA VAL A 25 -2.24 -1.28 -12.36
C VAL A 25 -1.81 -0.14 -11.46
N GLY A 26 -1.44 1.02 -12.02
CA GLY A 26 -0.93 2.17 -11.28
C GLY A 26 0.50 1.98 -10.79
N GLY A 27 1.15 3.08 -10.43
CA GLY A 27 2.58 3.12 -10.07
C GLY A 27 2.94 2.25 -8.87
N LYS A 28 2.10 2.23 -7.83
CA LYS A 28 2.35 1.42 -6.63
C LYS A 28 2.38 -0.07 -6.90
N ASN A 29 1.38 -0.59 -7.63
CA ASN A 29 1.30 -2.01 -7.94
C ASN A 29 2.39 -2.44 -8.93
N ALA A 30 2.70 -1.61 -9.94
CA ALA A 30 3.79 -1.86 -10.87
C ALA A 30 5.14 -1.93 -10.14
N SER A 31 5.39 -1.00 -9.20
CA SER A 31 6.59 -1.00 -8.35
C SER A 31 6.67 -2.22 -7.43
N LEU A 32 5.54 -2.65 -6.84
CA LEU A 32 5.46 -3.88 -6.04
C LEU A 32 5.79 -5.11 -6.88
N GLY A 33 5.25 -5.21 -8.10
CA GLY A 33 5.56 -6.30 -9.02
C GLY A 33 7.05 -6.35 -9.38
N LYS A 34 7.64 -5.20 -9.72
CA LYS A 34 9.08 -5.10 -9.97
C LYS A 34 9.89 -5.55 -8.74
N MET A 35 9.55 -5.06 -7.55
CA MET A 35 10.21 -5.48 -6.31
C MET A 35 10.06 -6.98 -6.07
N TYR A 36 8.87 -7.54 -6.25
CA TYR A 36 8.64 -8.97 -6.06
C TYR A 36 9.55 -9.82 -6.95
N ARG A 37 9.66 -9.49 -8.23
CA ARG A 37 10.51 -10.22 -9.19
C ARG A 37 12.01 -10.04 -8.94
N GLU A 38 12.45 -8.79 -8.68
CA GLU A 38 13.89 -8.49 -8.59
C GLU A 38 14.50 -8.81 -7.23
N LEU A 39 13.71 -8.74 -6.16
CA LEU A 39 14.23 -8.89 -4.80
C LEU A 39 14.10 -10.30 -4.26
N ALA A 40 13.10 -11.06 -4.71
CA ALA A 40 12.96 -12.46 -4.30
C ALA A 40 14.22 -13.28 -4.64
N SER A 41 14.81 -13.05 -5.81
CA SER A 41 16.08 -13.67 -6.23
C SER A 41 17.29 -13.26 -5.37
N LYS A 42 17.19 -12.13 -4.66
CA LYS A 42 18.25 -11.60 -3.76
C LYS A 42 18.00 -11.97 -2.29
N GLY A 43 17.03 -12.84 -2.01
CA GLY A 43 16.69 -13.29 -0.65
C GLY A 43 15.81 -12.34 0.15
N VAL A 44 15.30 -11.26 -0.45
CA VAL A 44 14.33 -10.36 0.19
C VAL A 44 12.92 -10.93 0.05
N LYS A 45 12.24 -11.16 1.15
CA LYS A 45 10.88 -11.68 1.16
C LYS A 45 9.87 -10.55 0.93
N VAL A 46 9.47 -10.35 -0.32
CA VAL A 46 8.36 -9.44 -0.66
C VAL A 46 7.05 -10.23 -0.53
N PRO A 47 6.08 -9.78 0.30
CA PRO A 47 4.79 -10.47 0.41
C PRO A 47 4.09 -10.54 -0.94
N ASN A 48 3.56 -11.72 -1.29
CA ASN A 48 2.83 -11.90 -2.54
C ASN A 48 1.45 -11.23 -2.50
N GLY A 49 0.87 -11.05 -3.67
CA GLY A 49 -0.43 -10.43 -3.85
C GLY A 49 -0.80 -10.31 -5.32
N PHE A 50 -1.89 -9.63 -5.55
CA PHE A 50 -2.40 -9.36 -6.89
C PHE A 50 -2.95 -7.94 -7.00
N ALA A 51 -3.05 -7.45 -8.22
CA ALA A 51 -3.68 -6.19 -8.56
C ALA A 51 -5.04 -6.45 -9.23
N VAL A 52 -6.10 -5.82 -8.73
CA VAL A 52 -7.36 -5.62 -9.46
C VAL A 52 -7.12 -4.45 -10.41
N THR A 53 -7.28 -4.65 -11.70
CA THR A 53 -6.77 -3.72 -12.72
C THR A 53 -7.66 -2.49 -12.91
N ALA A 54 -7.15 -1.50 -13.62
CA ALA A 54 -7.94 -0.35 -14.07
C ALA A 54 -9.06 -0.74 -15.06
N GLU A 55 -8.91 -1.85 -15.79
CA GLU A 55 -9.97 -2.39 -16.64
C GLU A 55 -11.12 -2.94 -15.80
N ALA A 56 -10.82 -3.61 -14.69
CA ALA A 56 -11.82 -4.06 -13.72
C ALA A 56 -12.62 -2.88 -13.14
N TYR A 57 -11.96 -1.77 -12.82
CA TYR A 57 -12.63 -0.53 -12.40
C TYR A 57 -13.58 0.00 -13.46
N ARG A 58 -13.13 0.09 -14.72
CA ARG A 58 -13.96 0.56 -15.85
C ARG A 58 -15.14 -0.37 -16.11
N LEU A 59 -14.92 -1.69 -16.04
CA LEU A 59 -15.99 -2.68 -16.15
C LEU A 59 -17.06 -2.45 -15.08
N PHE A 60 -16.64 -2.28 -13.82
CA PHE A 60 -17.56 -2.01 -12.71
C PHE A 60 -18.37 -0.74 -12.94
N LEU A 61 -17.75 0.38 -13.31
CA LEU A 61 -18.48 1.62 -13.59
C LEU A 61 -19.48 1.46 -14.71
N LYS A 62 -19.11 0.78 -15.79
CA LYS A 62 -19.94 0.57 -16.96
C LYS A 62 -21.17 -0.30 -16.65
N GLU A 63 -20.96 -1.48 -16.05
CA GLU A 63 -22.05 -2.43 -15.80
C GLU A 63 -23.01 -1.95 -14.72
N ALA A 64 -22.49 -1.28 -13.68
CA ALA A 64 -23.32 -0.65 -12.66
C ALA A 64 -23.92 0.70 -13.11
N LYS A 65 -23.69 1.14 -14.36
CA LYS A 65 -24.15 2.44 -14.91
C LYS A 65 -23.71 3.65 -14.10
N LEU A 66 -22.59 3.51 -13.40
CA LEU A 66 -22.04 4.56 -12.53
C LEU A 66 -21.46 5.74 -13.33
N ASP A 67 -20.98 5.51 -14.56
CA ASP A 67 -20.46 6.58 -15.43
C ASP A 67 -21.46 7.71 -15.63
N ALA A 68 -22.70 7.38 -15.96
CA ALA A 68 -23.77 8.35 -16.16
C ALA A 68 -24.16 9.01 -14.83
N THR A 69 -24.25 8.24 -13.75
CA THR A 69 -24.61 8.71 -12.41
C THR A 69 -23.56 9.70 -11.88
N ILE A 70 -22.28 9.37 -11.98
CA ILE A 70 -21.17 10.23 -11.55
C ILE A 70 -21.16 11.53 -12.35
N ARG A 71 -21.32 11.45 -13.68
CA ARG A 71 -21.41 12.63 -14.54
C ARG A 71 -22.56 13.54 -14.13
N LEU A 72 -23.72 12.99 -13.84
CA LEU A 72 -24.87 13.76 -13.40
C LEU A 72 -24.63 14.45 -12.05
N ILE A 73 -24.10 13.72 -11.07
CA ILE A 73 -23.78 14.26 -9.74
C ILE A 73 -22.75 15.39 -9.81
N LEU A 74 -21.73 15.25 -10.65
CA LEU A 74 -20.62 16.23 -10.78
C LEU A 74 -20.90 17.33 -11.83
N LYS A 75 -22.05 17.35 -12.52
CA LYS A 75 -22.36 18.31 -13.60
C LYS A 75 -22.32 19.68 -12.99
N ASP A 76 -22.65 20.28 -12.18
CA ASP A 76 -22.58 21.68 -11.76
C ASP A 76 -21.76 21.78 -10.43
N LEU A 77 -20.62 21.07 -10.40
CA LEU A 77 -19.73 21.06 -9.26
C LEU A 77 -19.02 22.41 -9.13
N ASP A 78 -19.16 23.02 -7.96
CA ASP A 78 -18.35 24.16 -7.54
C ASP A 78 -17.38 23.72 -6.43
N THR A 79 -16.09 23.69 -6.74
CA THR A 79 -15.04 23.31 -5.77
C THR A 79 -14.65 24.45 -4.82
N HIS A 80 -15.10 25.70 -5.08
CA HIS A 80 -14.94 26.82 -4.16
C HIS A 80 -16.05 26.86 -3.10
N ASP A 81 -17.20 26.22 -3.37
CA ASP A 81 -18.22 25.96 -2.36
C ASP A 81 -17.94 24.61 -1.68
N LEU A 82 -17.39 24.68 -0.47
CA LEU A 82 -17.04 23.49 0.32
C LEU A 82 -18.25 22.58 0.59
N ALA A 83 -19.43 23.15 0.83
CA ALA A 83 -20.65 22.38 1.07
C ALA A 83 -21.11 21.65 -0.19
N ASN A 84 -21.05 22.30 -1.37
CA ASN A 84 -21.33 21.69 -2.66
C ASN A 84 -20.36 20.52 -2.94
N LEU A 85 -19.04 20.75 -2.77
CA LEU A 85 -18.01 19.73 -2.97
C LEU A 85 -18.24 18.51 -2.07
N GLN A 86 -18.45 18.73 -0.76
CA GLN A 86 -18.66 17.65 0.20
C GLN A 86 -19.93 16.85 -0.11
N GLN A 87 -21.03 17.53 -0.42
CA GLN A 87 -22.30 16.88 -0.76
C GLN A 87 -22.16 16.01 -2.01
N ARG A 88 -21.60 16.54 -3.08
CA ARG A 88 -21.43 15.83 -4.35
C ARG A 88 -20.43 14.69 -4.24
N GLY A 89 -19.30 14.90 -3.58
CA GLY A 89 -18.33 13.85 -3.30
C GLY A 89 -18.95 12.69 -2.49
N LYS A 90 -19.72 13.03 -1.45
CA LYS A 90 -20.47 12.02 -0.67
C LYS A 90 -21.48 11.24 -1.51
N GLN A 91 -22.23 11.92 -2.38
CA GLN A 91 -23.20 11.26 -3.28
C GLN A 91 -22.53 10.28 -4.24
N VAL A 92 -21.40 10.65 -4.84
CA VAL A 92 -20.64 9.74 -5.71
C VAL A 92 -20.13 8.55 -4.92
N ARG A 93 -19.52 8.76 -3.76
CA ARG A 93 -19.04 7.65 -2.92
C ARG A 93 -20.16 6.70 -2.50
N GLN A 94 -21.33 7.24 -2.13
CA GLN A 94 -22.50 6.43 -1.80
C GLN A 94 -23.02 5.63 -3.00
N ALA A 95 -23.05 6.21 -4.20
CA ALA A 95 -23.45 5.50 -5.41
C ALA A 95 -22.52 4.31 -5.71
N ILE A 96 -21.19 4.49 -5.58
CA ILE A 96 -20.20 3.42 -5.77
C ILE A 96 -20.36 2.33 -4.70
N LEU A 97 -20.46 2.70 -3.45
CA LEU A 97 -20.58 1.75 -2.33
C LEU A 97 -21.89 0.95 -2.37
N GLY A 98 -22.99 1.59 -2.82
CA GLY A 98 -24.30 0.95 -2.96
C GLY A 98 -24.42 0.05 -4.20
N ALA A 99 -23.51 0.19 -5.17
CA ALA A 99 -23.58 -0.60 -6.39
C ALA A 99 -23.09 -2.04 -6.18
N THR A 100 -23.69 -2.97 -6.93
CA THR A 100 -23.27 -4.38 -6.95
C THR A 100 -22.08 -4.56 -7.89
N LEU A 101 -21.05 -5.25 -7.44
CA LEU A 101 -19.93 -5.66 -8.31
C LEU A 101 -20.43 -6.65 -9.35
N PRO A 102 -20.00 -6.56 -10.63
CA PRO A 102 -20.26 -7.58 -11.62
C PRO A 102 -19.83 -8.97 -11.13
N LEU A 103 -20.61 -10.00 -11.42
CA LEU A 103 -20.32 -11.38 -10.95
C LEU A 103 -18.94 -11.85 -11.41
N GLU A 104 -18.58 -11.55 -12.68
CA GLU A 104 -17.27 -11.87 -13.23
C GLU A 104 -16.14 -11.21 -12.44
N LEU A 105 -16.26 -9.93 -12.09
CA LEU A 105 -15.27 -9.21 -11.32
C LEU A 105 -15.18 -9.74 -9.88
N ALA A 106 -16.33 -9.94 -9.23
CA ALA A 106 -16.37 -10.49 -7.87
C ALA A 106 -15.72 -11.89 -7.83
N GLY A 107 -16.04 -12.75 -8.81
CA GLY A 107 -15.43 -14.07 -8.96
C GLY A 107 -13.91 -13.99 -9.15
N ALA A 108 -13.43 -13.16 -10.07
CA ALA A 108 -11.99 -13.01 -10.31
C ALA A 108 -11.22 -12.56 -9.05
N ILE A 109 -11.79 -11.65 -8.26
CA ILE A 109 -11.17 -11.19 -7.00
C ILE A 109 -11.16 -12.31 -5.95
N THR A 110 -12.28 -13.03 -5.77
CA THR A 110 -12.38 -14.10 -4.76
C THR A 110 -11.51 -15.30 -5.13
N ASP A 111 -11.46 -15.70 -6.39
CA ASP A 111 -10.61 -16.79 -6.87
C ASP A 111 -9.11 -16.47 -6.65
N ALA A 112 -8.71 -15.22 -6.93
CA ALA A 112 -7.35 -14.78 -6.68
C ALA A 112 -7.03 -14.76 -5.16
N TYR A 113 -7.97 -14.37 -4.32
CA TYR A 113 -7.82 -14.39 -2.88
C TYR A 113 -7.73 -15.81 -2.33
N ASP A 114 -8.53 -16.74 -2.84
CA ASP A 114 -8.47 -18.17 -2.46
C ASP A 114 -7.12 -18.78 -2.86
N ARG A 115 -6.63 -18.45 -4.05
CA ARG A 115 -5.28 -18.83 -4.48
C ARG A 115 -4.20 -18.26 -3.56
N LEU A 116 -4.32 -16.99 -3.11
CA LEU A 116 -3.39 -16.34 -2.19
C LEU A 116 -3.42 -16.98 -0.80
N SER A 117 -4.58 -17.49 -0.38
CA SER A 117 -4.81 -18.16 0.91
C SER A 117 -4.42 -19.64 0.92
N LYS A 118 -4.14 -20.22 -0.25
CA LYS A 118 -3.87 -21.65 -0.39
C LYS A 118 -2.67 -22.08 0.47
N GLY A 119 -2.89 -23.12 1.31
CA GLY A 119 -1.86 -23.65 2.20
C GLY A 119 -1.70 -22.92 3.53
N LEU A 120 -2.53 -21.91 3.79
CA LEU A 120 -2.62 -21.29 5.12
C LEU A 120 -3.68 -22.00 5.97
N PRO A 121 -3.53 -21.99 7.30
CA PRO A 121 -4.53 -22.55 8.22
C PRO A 121 -5.84 -21.77 8.23
N GLU A 122 -5.77 -20.46 7.96
CA GLU A 122 -6.88 -19.52 7.90
C GLU A 122 -6.79 -18.70 6.61
N PRO A 123 -7.91 -18.10 6.13
CA PRO A 123 -7.86 -17.18 5.00
C PRO A 123 -6.82 -16.07 5.22
N ALA A 124 -6.11 -15.70 4.17
CA ALA A 124 -5.02 -14.73 4.27
C ALA A 124 -5.50 -13.38 4.81
N ASP A 125 -4.76 -12.82 5.77
CA ASP A 125 -4.87 -11.41 6.10
C ASP A 125 -4.23 -10.58 4.98
N VAL A 126 -4.96 -9.61 4.45
CA VAL A 126 -4.45 -8.78 3.36
C VAL A 126 -4.57 -7.30 3.65
N ALA A 127 -3.65 -6.54 3.06
CA ALA A 127 -3.80 -5.09 2.88
C ALA A 127 -4.46 -4.84 1.53
N VAL A 128 -5.50 -4.01 1.52
CA VAL A 128 -6.20 -3.57 0.31
C VAL A 128 -5.88 -2.09 0.10
N ARG A 129 -5.18 -1.77 -1.00
CA ARG A 129 -4.61 -0.45 -1.25
C ARG A 129 -4.99 0.07 -2.62
N SER A 130 -5.40 1.31 -2.70
CA SER A 130 -5.60 1.98 -3.98
C SER A 130 -4.27 2.32 -4.67
N SER A 131 -4.26 2.23 -6.01
CA SER A 131 -3.14 2.59 -6.88
C SER A 131 -3.69 3.26 -8.14
N ALA A 132 -3.61 4.59 -8.21
CA ALA A 132 -4.13 5.31 -9.36
C ALA A 132 -3.19 5.19 -10.57
N THR A 133 -3.78 5.11 -11.76
CA THR A 133 -3.01 5.02 -13.02
C THR A 133 -2.34 6.34 -13.40
N ALA A 134 -2.73 7.43 -12.76
CA ALA A 134 -2.20 8.79 -13.00
C ALA A 134 -1.47 9.36 -11.76
N GLU A 135 -1.03 8.51 -10.81
CA GLU A 135 -0.46 8.96 -9.53
C GLU A 135 0.88 9.68 -9.68
N ASP A 136 1.71 9.24 -10.63
CA ASP A 136 3.09 9.69 -10.83
C ASP A 136 3.27 10.43 -12.17
N LEU A 137 2.29 11.24 -12.57
CA LEU A 137 2.47 12.12 -13.72
C LEU A 137 3.48 13.21 -13.37
N PRO A 138 4.36 13.63 -14.31
CA PRO A 138 5.41 14.64 -14.05
C PRO A 138 4.89 15.94 -13.44
N ASP A 139 3.67 16.32 -13.80
CA ASP A 139 3.05 17.60 -13.40
C ASP A 139 1.92 17.43 -12.37
N ALA A 140 1.67 16.21 -11.88
CA ALA A 140 0.57 15.94 -10.97
C ALA A 140 0.87 14.77 -10.01
N SER A 141 0.84 15.04 -8.70
CA SER A 141 1.01 14.04 -7.65
C SER A 141 -0.30 13.84 -6.91
N PHE A 142 -0.85 12.63 -6.96
CA PHE A 142 -1.98 12.19 -6.14
C PHE A 142 -1.52 11.60 -4.80
N ALA A 143 -0.30 11.91 -4.36
CA ALA A 143 0.26 11.40 -3.11
C ALA A 143 -0.63 11.74 -1.90
N GLY A 144 -0.84 10.80 -1.02
CA GLY A 144 -1.62 10.96 0.21
C GLY A 144 -3.14 11.08 0.03
N GLN A 145 -3.67 10.85 -1.17
CA GLN A 145 -5.12 10.87 -1.45
C GLN A 145 -5.73 9.47 -1.49
N GLN A 146 -4.97 8.44 -1.14
CA GLN A 146 -5.33 7.06 -1.38
C GLN A 146 -5.55 6.32 -0.07
N GLU A 147 -6.58 5.46 -0.09
CA GLU A 147 -6.98 4.66 1.05
C GLU A 147 -6.18 3.36 1.13
N THR A 148 -5.88 2.96 2.36
CA THR A 148 -5.29 1.66 2.68
C THR A 148 -6.09 1.03 3.81
N TYR A 149 -6.52 -0.20 3.60
CA TYR A 149 -7.22 -1.01 4.60
C TYR A 149 -6.33 -2.19 4.97
N LEU A 150 -6.03 -2.32 6.26
CA LEU A 150 -5.18 -3.38 6.80
C LEU A 150 -6.03 -4.47 7.46
N ASN A 151 -5.49 -5.67 7.60
CA ASN A 151 -6.13 -6.79 8.28
C ASN A 151 -7.51 -7.14 7.68
N VAL A 152 -7.63 -7.09 6.35
CA VAL A 152 -8.85 -7.51 5.65
C VAL A 152 -8.82 -9.01 5.48
N GLN A 153 -9.89 -9.71 5.90
CA GLN A 153 -9.99 -11.17 5.82
C GLN A 153 -11.38 -11.60 5.33
N GLY A 154 -11.41 -12.62 4.48
CA GLY A 154 -12.62 -13.22 3.92
C GLY A 154 -13.20 -12.47 2.73
N HIS A 155 -13.98 -13.19 1.91
CA HIS A 155 -14.51 -12.71 0.62
C HIS A 155 -15.34 -11.43 0.73
N LEU A 156 -16.33 -11.44 1.65
CA LEU A 156 -17.25 -10.29 1.79
C LEU A 156 -16.51 -9.02 2.19
N SER A 157 -15.61 -9.14 3.17
CA SER A 157 -14.79 -8.02 3.62
C SER A 157 -13.87 -7.52 2.51
N LEU A 158 -13.23 -8.42 1.76
CA LEU A 158 -12.36 -8.06 0.63
C LEU A 158 -13.12 -7.29 -0.44
N LEU A 159 -14.26 -7.80 -0.90
CA LEU A 159 -15.07 -7.16 -1.94
C LEU A 159 -15.60 -5.78 -1.48
N GLU A 160 -15.98 -5.65 -0.20
CA GLU A 160 -16.38 -4.36 0.36
C GLU A 160 -15.23 -3.36 0.35
N HIS A 161 -14.01 -3.78 0.79
CA HIS A 161 -12.84 -2.89 0.79
C HIS A 161 -12.35 -2.56 -0.62
N CYS A 162 -12.53 -3.43 -1.60
CA CYS A 162 -12.32 -3.09 -3.00
C CYS A 162 -13.27 -1.98 -3.46
N LYS A 163 -14.56 -2.04 -3.12
CA LYS A 163 -15.50 -0.94 -3.42
C LYS A 163 -15.12 0.36 -2.71
N ARG A 164 -14.68 0.28 -1.46
CA ARG A 164 -14.19 1.45 -0.71
C ARG A 164 -12.96 2.08 -1.37
N CYS A 165 -12.01 1.28 -1.84
CA CYS A 165 -10.88 1.77 -2.64
C CYS A 165 -11.37 2.48 -3.91
N PHE A 166 -12.31 1.91 -4.66
CA PHE A 166 -12.87 2.58 -5.84
C PHE A 166 -13.57 3.90 -5.49
N ALA A 167 -14.30 3.93 -4.38
CA ALA A 167 -14.95 5.15 -3.91
C ALA A 167 -13.96 6.23 -3.45
N SER A 168 -12.76 5.85 -2.97
CA SER A 168 -11.76 6.81 -2.51
C SER A 168 -11.22 7.74 -3.61
N LEU A 169 -11.38 7.35 -4.87
CA LEU A 169 -11.10 8.23 -6.01
C LEU A 169 -11.96 9.50 -6.01
N PHE A 170 -13.06 9.51 -5.28
CA PHE A 170 -14.01 10.62 -5.14
C PHE A 170 -14.06 11.20 -3.73
N THR A 171 -12.94 11.21 -3.01
CA THR A 171 -12.78 12.07 -1.83
C THR A 171 -12.82 13.53 -2.25
N ASP A 172 -13.25 14.40 -1.34
CA ASP A 172 -13.40 15.84 -1.63
C ASP A 172 -12.06 16.44 -2.11
N ARG A 173 -10.97 16.06 -1.46
CA ARG A 173 -9.61 16.44 -1.87
C ARG A 173 -9.24 15.95 -3.27
N ALA A 174 -9.57 14.68 -3.59
CA ALA A 174 -9.25 14.12 -4.91
C ALA A 174 -10.09 14.75 -6.03
N ILE A 175 -11.35 15.11 -5.74
CA ILE A 175 -12.21 15.83 -6.68
C ILE A 175 -11.66 17.26 -6.92
N ALA A 176 -11.41 18.02 -5.85
CA ALA A 176 -10.91 19.38 -5.94
C ALA A 176 -9.57 19.46 -6.71
N TYR A 177 -8.64 18.55 -6.39
CA TYR A 177 -7.36 18.45 -7.08
C TYR A 177 -7.50 18.22 -8.59
N ARG A 178 -8.41 17.31 -9.00
CA ARG A 178 -8.65 17.05 -10.43
C ARG A 178 -9.23 18.25 -11.16
N VAL A 179 -10.16 18.96 -10.51
CA VAL A 179 -10.71 20.20 -11.07
C VAL A 179 -9.63 21.27 -11.22
N GLU A 180 -8.82 21.49 -10.18
CA GLU A 180 -7.70 22.45 -10.20
C GLU A 180 -6.70 22.16 -11.32
N LYS A 181 -6.39 20.89 -11.55
CA LYS A 181 -5.46 20.44 -12.59
C LYS A 181 -6.11 20.23 -13.97
N GLY A 182 -7.41 20.46 -14.11
CA GLY A 182 -8.13 20.29 -15.38
C GLY A 182 -8.27 18.83 -15.84
N PHE A 183 -8.18 17.86 -14.93
CA PHE A 183 -8.36 16.44 -15.25
C PHE A 183 -9.83 16.07 -15.32
N ASP A 184 -10.21 15.35 -16.36
CA ASP A 184 -11.52 14.74 -16.47
C ASP A 184 -11.65 13.59 -15.45
N HIS A 185 -12.69 13.67 -14.62
CA HIS A 185 -12.96 12.68 -13.58
C HIS A 185 -13.10 11.25 -14.09
N GLN A 186 -13.54 11.07 -15.36
CA GLN A 186 -13.78 9.75 -15.94
C GLN A 186 -12.54 9.16 -16.64
N LYS A 187 -11.53 9.98 -16.94
CA LYS A 187 -10.29 9.50 -17.58
C LYS A 187 -9.33 8.86 -16.59
N ILE A 188 -9.46 9.20 -15.31
CA ILE A 188 -8.62 8.63 -14.26
C ILE A 188 -9.23 7.31 -13.81
N ALA A 189 -8.43 6.26 -13.84
CA ALA A 189 -8.81 4.95 -13.35
C ALA A 189 -7.99 4.57 -12.11
N LEU A 190 -8.54 3.65 -11.33
CA LEU A 190 -7.94 3.12 -10.14
C LEU A 190 -7.73 1.63 -10.29
N SER A 191 -6.57 1.17 -9.88
CA SER A 191 -6.28 -0.23 -9.60
C SER A 191 -6.22 -0.43 -8.08
N ILE A 192 -6.39 -1.67 -7.64
CA ILE A 192 -6.32 -2.03 -6.23
C ILE A 192 -5.26 -3.10 -6.04
N GLY A 193 -4.30 -2.85 -5.16
CA GLY A 193 -3.37 -3.88 -4.70
C GLY A 193 -3.95 -4.65 -3.52
N VAL A 194 -4.02 -5.97 -3.65
CA VAL A 194 -4.36 -6.89 -2.57
C VAL A 194 -3.09 -7.65 -2.22
N GLN A 195 -2.50 -7.34 -1.08
CA GLN A 195 -1.20 -7.87 -0.68
C GLN A 195 -1.31 -8.58 0.66
N ARG A 196 -0.70 -9.76 0.77
CA ARG A 196 -0.64 -10.49 2.03
C ARG A 196 0.04 -9.65 3.11
N MET A 197 -0.57 -9.60 4.28
CA MET A 197 -0.02 -8.89 5.42
C MET A 197 1.18 -9.62 6.02
N VAL A 198 2.13 -8.83 6.53
CA VAL A 198 3.21 -9.30 7.39
C VAL A 198 2.82 -9.01 8.83
N ARG A 199 2.95 -10.01 9.71
CA ARG A 199 2.57 -9.92 11.13
C ARG A 199 3.58 -9.10 11.94
N SER A 200 3.86 -7.87 11.47
CA SER A 200 4.71 -6.93 12.21
C SER A 200 4.04 -6.38 13.48
N ASP A 201 2.73 -6.58 13.63
CA ASP A 201 2.01 -6.33 14.89
C ASP A 201 2.58 -7.13 16.09
N LEU A 202 3.20 -8.28 15.80
CA LEU A 202 3.89 -9.13 16.79
C LEU A 202 5.39 -8.81 16.91
N ALA A 203 5.91 -7.90 16.10
CA ALA A 203 7.33 -7.60 15.98
C ALA A 203 7.58 -6.10 15.76
N ALA A 204 8.39 -5.74 14.77
CA ALA A 204 8.70 -4.37 14.40
C ALA A 204 8.48 -4.14 12.89
N ALA A 205 8.26 -2.89 12.54
CA ALA A 205 8.22 -2.40 11.18
C ALA A 205 8.93 -1.05 11.08
N GLY A 206 9.32 -0.66 9.85
CA GLY A 206 10.02 0.59 9.68
C GLY A 206 10.19 1.02 8.24
N VAL A 207 10.99 2.05 8.04
CA VAL A 207 11.42 2.53 6.73
C VAL A 207 12.95 2.52 6.67
N MET A 208 13.47 2.25 5.48
CA MET A 208 14.90 2.25 5.23
C MET A 208 15.22 3.10 4.00
N PHE A 209 16.23 3.93 4.12
CA PHE A 209 16.74 4.77 3.05
C PHE A 209 18.16 4.34 2.70
N SER A 210 18.42 4.14 1.41
CA SER A 210 19.75 3.77 0.91
C SER A 210 20.75 4.94 0.86
N ILE A 211 20.36 6.08 1.38
CA ILE A 211 21.16 7.30 1.56
C ILE A 211 20.78 7.97 2.87
N ASP A 212 21.64 8.81 3.40
CA ASP A 212 21.23 9.77 4.43
C ASP A 212 20.29 10.81 3.82
N THR A 213 19.09 10.92 4.35
CA THR A 213 18.03 11.78 3.81
C THR A 213 18.21 13.27 4.09
N GLU A 214 19.06 13.62 5.06
CA GLU A 214 19.34 15.02 5.42
C GLU A 214 20.50 15.58 4.60
N THR A 215 21.60 14.85 4.52
CA THR A 215 22.84 15.31 3.87
C THR A 215 22.99 14.82 2.44
N GLY A 216 22.22 13.79 2.03
CA GLY A 216 22.38 13.11 0.75
C GLY A 216 23.60 12.19 0.67
N PHE A 217 24.26 11.89 1.81
CA PHE A 217 25.44 11.02 1.86
C PHE A 217 25.10 9.60 1.41
N ARG A 218 25.70 9.16 0.31
CA ARG A 218 25.35 7.93 -0.41
C ARG A 218 25.88 6.65 0.24
N ASP A 219 26.91 6.75 1.06
CA ASP A 219 27.58 5.58 1.64
C ASP A 219 26.97 5.17 2.99
N ALA A 220 25.91 5.82 3.41
CA ALA A 220 25.12 5.42 4.58
C ALA A 220 23.78 4.78 4.20
N VAL A 221 23.26 3.94 5.10
CA VAL A 221 21.88 3.50 5.15
C VAL A 221 21.29 4.04 6.45
N LEU A 222 20.16 4.73 6.34
CA LEU A 222 19.35 5.14 7.47
C LEU A 222 18.17 4.17 7.61
N ILE A 223 17.98 3.60 8.80
CA ILE A 223 16.85 2.73 9.12
C ILE A 223 16.11 3.34 10.29
N ASN A 224 14.79 3.48 10.16
CA ASN A 224 13.88 3.88 11.21
C ASN A 224 12.96 2.71 11.52
N ALA A 225 12.89 2.25 12.78
CA ALA A 225 12.04 1.12 13.16
C ALA A 225 11.31 1.36 14.49
N SER A 226 10.07 0.86 14.56
CA SER A 226 9.26 0.86 15.77
C SER A 226 8.47 -0.44 15.88
N TYR A 227 7.93 -0.72 17.08
CA TYR A 227 7.08 -1.89 17.29
C TYR A 227 5.74 -1.74 16.57
N GLY A 228 5.17 -2.88 16.14
CA GLY A 228 3.84 -2.96 15.55
C GLY A 228 3.82 -2.73 14.04
N LEU A 229 2.63 -2.41 13.53
CA LEU A 229 2.40 -2.19 12.10
C LEU A 229 3.06 -0.89 11.62
N GLY A 230 3.67 -0.92 10.44
CA GLY A 230 4.49 0.17 9.91
C GLY A 230 3.72 1.45 9.54
N GLU A 231 2.39 1.43 9.57
CA GLU A 231 1.57 2.60 9.25
C GLU A 231 1.88 3.79 10.15
N THR A 232 2.11 3.56 11.44
CA THR A 232 2.44 4.63 12.42
C THR A 232 3.78 5.29 12.14
N VAL A 233 4.76 4.54 11.65
CA VAL A 233 6.07 5.09 11.24
C VAL A 233 5.93 5.94 9.98
N VAL A 234 5.19 5.45 8.97
CA VAL A 234 4.97 6.16 7.70
C VAL A 234 4.17 7.44 7.89
N GLN A 235 3.19 7.44 8.81
CA GLN A 235 2.37 8.62 9.13
C GLN A 235 3.08 9.60 10.07
N GLY A 236 4.24 9.25 10.63
CA GLY A 236 4.94 10.08 11.61
C GLY A 236 4.21 10.20 12.95
N SER A 237 3.30 9.26 13.26
CA SER A 237 2.52 9.28 14.50
C SER A 237 3.25 8.62 15.69
N VAL A 238 4.39 8.00 15.45
CA VAL A 238 5.30 7.44 16.48
C VAL A 238 6.72 7.88 16.15
N ASN A 239 7.53 8.10 17.21
CA ASN A 239 8.96 8.32 17.07
C ASN A 239 9.66 6.96 16.96
N PRO A 240 10.27 6.58 15.80
CA PRO A 240 10.97 5.32 15.62
C PRO A 240 12.41 5.40 16.13
N ASP A 241 12.99 4.26 16.53
CA ASP A 241 14.44 4.16 16.71
C ASP A 241 15.15 4.41 15.38
N GLU A 242 16.35 5.00 15.42
CA GLU A 242 17.15 5.30 14.25
C GLU A 242 18.47 4.54 14.26
N TYR A 243 18.90 4.09 13.08
CA TYR A 243 20.14 3.35 12.91
C TYR A 243 20.86 3.84 11.66
N TYR A 244 22.14 4.20 11.81
CA TYR A 244 23.02 4.56 10.71
C TYR A 244 24.05 3.47 10.48
N VAL A 245 24.15 2.98 9.25
CA VAL A 245 25.10 1.93 8.85
C VAL A 245 25.93 2.39 7.66
N PHE A 246 27.25 2.21 7.75
CA PHE A 246 28.19 2.57 6.68
C PHE A 246 28.38 1.42 5.70
N LYS A 247 27.95 1.62 4.45
CA LYS A 247 27.94 0.57 3.42
C LYS A 247 29.29 0.01 3.03
N PRO A 248 30.36 0.84 2.78
CA PRO A 248 31.60 0.33 2.23
C PRO A 248 32.26 -0.75 3.08
N THR A 249 32.30 -0.58 4.38
CA THR A 249 32.92 -1.57 5.28
C THR A 249 32.02 -2.78 5.55
N LEU A 250 30.70 -2.65 5.41
CA LEU A 250 29.79 -3.79 5.50
C LEU A 250 30.06 -4.83 4.39
N THR A 251 30.37 -4.39 3.18
CA THR A 251 30.73 -5.29 2.07
C THR A 251 32.04 -6.03 2.28
N GLN A 252 32.89 -5.52 3.16
CA GLN A 252 34.16 -6.12 3.58
C GLN A 252 34.02 -7.09 4.77
N GLY A 253 32.79 -7.32 5.24
CA GLY A 253 32.50 -8.26 6.35
C GLY A 253 32.51 -7.63 7.74
N TYR A 254 32.71 -6.32 7.88
CA TYR A 254 32.63 -5.63 9.16
C TYR A 254 31.19 -5.43 9.62
N ARG A 255 30.99 -4.97 10.85
CA ARG A 255 29.68 -4.64 11.46
C ARG A 255 29.58 -3.10 11.69
N PRO A 256 29.50 -2.31 10.64
CA PRO A 256 29.68 -0.85 10.70
C PRO A 256 28.39 -0.11 11.04
N ILE A 257 27.78 -0.41 12.18
CA ILE A 257 26.69 0.39 12.75
C ILE A 257 27.35 1.63 13.37
N LEU A 258 27.19 2.79 12.71
CA LEU A 258 27.82 4.05 13.15
C LEU A 258 27.10 4.67 14.34
N GLN A 259 25.76 4.60 14.34
CA GLN A 259 24.93 5.20 15.35
C GLN A 259 23.64 4.41 15.55
N LYS A 260 23.19 4.38 16.79
CA LYS A 260 21.85 3.93 17.17
C LYS A 260 21.25 4.95 18.12
N LEU A 261 20.04 5.43 17.82
CA LEU A 261 19.27 6.33 18.66
C LEU A 261 18.04 5.60 19.19
N LEU A 262 18.00 5.40 20.50
CA LEU A 262 16.85 4.82 21.19
C LEU A 262 15.85 5.92 21.52
N VAL A 263 14.57 5.72 21.18
CA VAL A 263 13.51 6.70 21.43
C VAL A 263 12.33 6.09 22.20
N SER A 264 11.33 6.91 22.52
CA SER A 264 10.26 6.52 23.45
C SER A 264 9.31 5.43 22.94
N LYS A 265 9.04 5.33 21.66
CA LYS A 265 8.12 4.35 21.05
C LYS A 265 6.84 4.08 21.88
N GLU A 266 6.13 5.16 22.24
CA GLU A 266 5.08 5.09 23.29
C GLU A 266 3.92 4.18 22.93
N PHE A 267 3.59 4.09 21.64
CA PHE A 267 2.46 3.31 21.12
C PHE A 267 2.90 2.41 19.97
N LYS A 268 2.16 1.32 19.79
CA LYS A 268 2.24 0.45 18.62
C LYS A 268 0.85 0.15 18.08
N LEU A 269 0.74 0.05 16.76
CA LEU A 269 -0.47 -0.35 16.08
C LEU A 269 -0.49 -1.88 15.94
N ILE A 270 -1.56 -2.51 16.39
CA ILE A 270 -1.77 -3.96 16.30
C ILE A 270 -3.13 -4.29 15.68
N TYR A 271 -3.35 -5.55 15.31
CA TYR A 271 -4.67 -6.02 14.89
C TYR A 271 -5.66 -5.96 16.05
N ASP A 272 -6.88 -5.52 15.75
CA ASP A 272 -8.00 -5.50 16.70
C ASP A 272 -8.86 -6.77 16.54
N VAL A 273 -8.33 -7.88 17.04
CA VAL A 273 -9.02 -9.17 16.95
C VAL A 273 -10.28 -9.14 17.81
N GLY A 274 -11.44 -9.29 17.18
CA GLY A 274 -12.75 -9.26 17.86
C GLY A 274 -13.26 -7.86 18.20
N GLY A 275 -12.54 -6.79 17.85
CA GLY A 275 -12.96 -5.40 18.03
C GLY A 275 -13.80 -4.85 16.86
N SER A 276 -14.23 -3.59 17.01
CA SER A 276 -15.02 -2.89 15.98
C SER A 276 -14.17 -2.30 14.85
N LYS A 277 -12.86 -2.22 15.04
CA LYS A 277 -11.89 -1.70 14.08
C LYS A 277 -10.94 -2.82 13.66
N MET A 278 -10.36 -2.71 12.46
CA MET A 278 -9.40 -3.70 11.98
C MET A 278 -8.05 -3.64 12.71
N VAL A 279 -7.69 -2.45 13.17
CA VAL A 279 -6.44 -2.18 13.91
C VAL A 279 -6.70 -1.20 15.07
N LYS A 280 -5.85 -1.27 16.10
CA LYS A 280 -5.91 -0.37 17.26
C LYS A 280 -4.51 -0.01 17.76
N ASN A 281 -4.39 1.19 18.34
CA ASN A 281 -3.21 1.60 19.07
C ASN A 281 -3.22 1.04 20.48
N VAL A 282 -2.09 0.50 20.91
CA VAL A 282 -1.87 0.06 22.30
C VAL A 282 -0.55 0.62 22.83
N PRO A 283 -0.42 0.91 24.13
CA PRO A 283 0.84 1.37 24.69
C PRO A 283 1.90 0.26 24.61
N VAL A 284 3.14 0.65 24.34
CA VAL A 284 4.30 -0.25 24.40
C VAL A 284 4.71 -0.38 25.90
N PRO A 285 4.94 -1.61 26.41
CA PRO A 285 5.41 -1.82 27.77
C PRO A 285 6.71 -1.04 28.07
N PRO A 286 6.91 -0.52 29.28
CA PRO A 286 8.11 0.26 29.64
C PRO A 286 9.42 -0.45 29.33
N ASP A 287 9.51 -1.75 29.62
CA ASP A 287 10.70 -2.56 29.35
C ASP A 287 11.04 -2.67 27.86
N ASP A 288 10.02 -2.73 27.00
CA ASP A 288 10.21 -2.75 25.55
C ASP A 288 10.59 -1.35 25.02
N ARG A 289 10.10 -0.28 25.62
CA ARG A 289 10.54 1.09 25.29
C ARG A 289 12.03 1.31 25.56
N ALA A 290 12.57 0.67 26.59
CA ALA A 290 13.99 0.73 26.96
C ALA A 290 14.90 -0.12 26.06
N ARG A 291 14.35 -0.79 25.05
CA ARG A 291 15.09 -1.65 24.11
C ARG A 291 14.93 -1.13 22.68
N PHE A 292 15.92 -1.41 21.85
CA PHE A 292 15.82 -1.20 20.41
C PHE A 292 14.78 -2.12 19.78
N ALA A 293 14.02 -1.62 18.82
CA ALA A 293 12.95 -2.37 18.14
C ALA A 293 13.50 -3.51 17.28
N ILE A 294 14.73 -3.41 16.79
CA ILE A 294 15.43 -4.44 16.01
C ILE A 294 16.85 -4.63 16.52
N THR A 295 17.38 -5.84 16.34
CA THR A 295 18.74 -6.25 16.75
C THR A 295 19.81 -5.78 15.77
N ASP A 296 21.07 -5.79 16.20
CA ASP A 296 22.21 -5.44 15.33
C ASP A 296 22.31 -6.38 14.10
N ASP A 297 21.99 -7.66 14.25
CA ASP A 297 22.00 -8.62 13.13
C ASP A 297 20.89 -8.33 12.11
N GLU A 298 19.71 -7.93 12.57
CA GLU A 298 18.61 -7.50 11.71
C GLU A 298 18.97 -6.20 10.98
N ILE A 299 19.56 -5.21 11.65
CA ILE A 299 20.05 -3.97 11.05
C ILE A 299 21.01 -4.27 9.91
N LEU A 300 22.01 -5.13 10.14
CA LEU A 300 23.02 -5.47 9.16
C LEU A 300 22.41 -6.30 8.00
N THR A 301 21.46 -7.18 8.29
CA THR A 301 20.74 -7.96 7.27
C THR A 301 19.91 -7.07 6.35
N LEU A 302 19.15 -6.13 6.93
CA LEU A 302 18.41 -5.12 6.17
C LEU A 302 19.33 -4.28 5.29
N THR A 303 20.47 -3.83 5.85
CA THR A 303 21.44 -3.03 5.11
C THR A 303 22.04 -3.79 3.94
N ARG A 304 22.39 -5.09 4.09
CA ARG A 304 22.88 -5.92 2.96
C ARG A 304 21.83 -6.04 1.87
N SER A 305 20.56 -6.19 2.24
CA SER A 305 19.44 -6.23 1.29
C SER A 305 19.30 -4.93 0.51
N SER A 306 19.64 -3.78 1.11
CA SER A 306 19.60 -2.47 0.44
C SER A 306 20.70 -2.26 -0.59
N SER A 307 21.81 -2.98 -0.50
CA SER A 307 22.95 -2.82 -1.44
C SER A 307 22.60 -3.19 -2.88
N GLY A 308 21.49 -3.90 -3.08
CA GLY A 308 20.91 -4.19 -4.40
C GLY A 308 19.98 -3.09 -4.94
N PHE A 309 19.70 -2.04 -4.17
CA PHE A 309 18.86 -0.91 -4.54
C PHE A 309 19.71 0.32 -4.83
N SER A 310 19.97 0.63 -6.07
CA SER A 310 20.38 1.98 -6.43
C SER A 310 19.12 2.84 -6.54
N SER A 311 18.97 3.80 -5.62
CA SER A 311 18.12 5.00 -5.74
C SER A 311 16.58 4.85 -5.68
N SER A 312 15.99 4.04 -4.81
CA SER A 312 14.55 4.14 -4.57
C SER A 312 14.20 3.97 -3.08
N ARG A 313 13.22 4.75 -2.60
CA ARG A 313 12.64 4.57 -1.27
C ARG A 313 11.97 3.19 -1.20
N ALA A 314 12.40 2.34 -0.29
CA ALA A 314 11.72 1.07 -0.02
C ALA A 314 11.24 1.06 1.44
N SER A 315 9.96 0.81 1.66
CA SER A 315 9.43 0.43 2.97
C SER A 315 9.48 -1.10 3.09
N ILE A 316 10.20 -1.62 4.07
CA ILE A 316 10.33 -3.06 4.31
C ILE A 316 9.81 -3.36 5.71
N ALA A 317 8.86 -4.28 5.81
CA ALA A 317 8.48 -4.87 7.09
C ALA A 317 9.47 -6.00 7.43
N SER A 318 10.11 -5.94 8.60
CA SER A 318 11.01 -7.00 9.05
C SER A 318 10.22 -8.18 9.61
N HIS A 319 10.66 -9.40 9.28
CA HIS A 319 10.22 -10.64 9.93
C HIS A 319 11.19 -10.94 11.07
N SER A 320 10.83 -10.66 12.29
CA SER A 320 11.44 -11.35 13.42
C SER A 320 10.58 -12.59 13.72
N THR A 321 11.14 -13.77 13.51
CA THR A 321 10.57 -15.01 14.06
C THR A 321 10.79 -14.97 15.57
N PRO A 322 9.78 -15.15 16.42
CA PRO A 322 10.03 -15.28 17.85
C PRO A 322 10.84 -16.58 18.06
N THR A 323 12.08 -16.45 18.42
CA THR A 323 12.81 -17.54 19.11
C THR A 323 12.13 -17.76 20.44
N ARG A 324 11.71 -18.98 20.68
CA ARG A 324 11.14 -19.47 21.94
C ARG A 324 12.04 -19.19 23.14
#